data_260c752428987fb5509ce7b1b64f10d4
#
_entry.id   260c752428987fb5509ce7b1b64f10d4
#
_cell.length_a   1.000
_cell.length_b   1.000
_cell.length_c   1.000
_cell.angle_alpha   90.00
_cell.angle_beta   90.00
_cell.angle_gamma   90.00
#
_symmetry.space_group_name_H-M   'P 1'
#
loop_
_entity.id
_entity.type
_entity.pdbx_description
1 polymer ?
#
loop_
_entity_poly.entity_id
_entity_poly.type
_entity_poly.pdbx_seq_one_letter_code
_entity_poly.pdbx_strand_id
1 'polypeptide(L)'
;WGKENAKNNIESLYARYMPVKNQWSVFEKDYLNVAELIKSTSVWSFKDVNSERGTDIFVSDLGFSKGVFKSPKPVGTIHRAIQLGTDSEDIVLDFFSGSGTSAHAVMQINLDDNAKRQFLCVQLDELTYEFESKTGEKRAKKNSEEALNAGYESIFEITKARITKAAQKIAKENPGYQGDLGFKIYEATDDFRPKIDDELQVINESLFDDMVLSDEQYQALLTTWMLYDNNELTADITSIDLQGYNAELVNKNQYLIASDFGTQNLKCLLDKLDEDKSFAPDRIIVNGYNFDTAIQMELNEAIRSYQNKKKITINIIVRY
;
A
#
# COMPACT_ATOMS: atom_id res chain seq x y z
N TRP A 1 -6.82 -48.70 -18.96
CA TRP A 1 -6.16 -49.39 -17.84
C TRP A 1 -5.57 -50.73 -18.34
N GLY A 2 -4.23 -50.95 -18.18
CA GLY A 2 -3.63 -52.26 -18.38
C GLY A 2 -4.00 -53.20 -17.25
N LYS A 3 -4.05 -54.52 -17.51
CA LYS A 3 -4.52 -55.55 -16.56
C LYS A 3 -3.74 -55.52 -15.19
N GLU A 4 -2.46 -55.23 -15.23
CA GLU A 4 -1.62 -55.19 -14.07
C GLU A 4 -1.82 -53.91 -13.22
N ASN A 5 -1.98 -52.77 -13.90
CA ASN A 5 -2.30 -51.49 -13.26
C ASN A 5 -3.71 -51.49 -12.63
N ALA A 6 -4.68 -52.14 -13.27
CA ALA A 6 -6.04 -52.31 -12.73
C ALA A 6 -6.03 -53.21 -11.45
N LYS A 7 -5.19 -54.24 -11.38
CA LYS A 7 -5.03 -55.05 -10.19
C LYS A 7 -4.41 -54.32 -9.01
N ASN A 8 -3.44 -53.48 -9.27
CA ASN A 8 -2.74 -52.71 -8.24
C ASN A 8 -3.59 -51.56 -7.68
N ASN A 9 -4.61 -51.13 -8.40
CA ASN A 9 -5.48 -50.00 -8.04
C ASN A 9 -6.96 -50.44 -7.89
N ILE A 10 -7.21 -51.69 -7.58
CA ILE A 10 -8.56 -52.27 -7.55
C ILE A 10 -9.50 -51.54 -6.59
N GLU A 11 -8.98 -51.02 -5.49
CA GLU A 11 -9.77 -50.26 -4.51
C GLU A 11 -10.29 -48.93 -5.02
N SER A 12 -9.56 -48.30 -5.97
CA SER A 12 -9.98 -47.06 -6.63
C SER A 12 -10.91 -47.29 -7.85
N LEU A 13 -11.20 -48.54 -8.18
CA LEU A 13 -12.05 -48.88 -9.32
C LEU A 13 -13.41 -49.36 -8.89
N TYR A 14 -14.42 -49.10 -9.74
CA TYR A 14 -15.74 -49.71 -9.65
C TYR A 14 -16.29 -50.07 -11.03
N ALA A 15 -17.05 -51.14 -11.09
CA ALA A 15 -17.70 -51.58 -12.33
C ALA A 15 -19.17 -51.14 -12.33
N ARG A 16 -19.63 -50.57 -13.43
CA ARG A 16 -21.04 -50.22 -13.65
C ARG A 16 -21.51 -50.76 -14.99
N TYR A 17 -22.67 -51.39 -14.98
CA TYR A 17 -23.34 -51.80 -16.21
C TYR A 17 -23.94 -50.59 -16.94
N MET A 18 -23.63 -50.45 -18.21
CA MET A 18 -24.11 -49.38 -19.08
C MET A 18 -25.22 -49.89 -19.98
N PRO A 19 -26.50 -49.65 -19.64
CA PRO A 19 -27.64 -50.23 -20.39
C PRO A 19 -27.66 -49.85 -21.87
N VAL A 20 -27.29 -48.60 -22.18
CA VAL A 20 -27.29 -48.08 -23.56
C VAL A 20 -26.24 -48.79 -24.44
N LYS A 21 -25.13 -49.21 -23.85
CA LYS A 21 -24.03 -49.89 -24.53
C LYS A 21 -24.07 -51.40 -24.36
N ASN A 22 -25.00 -51.91 -23.58
CA ASN A 22 -25.16 -53.32 -23.21
C ASN A 22 -23.85 -53.97 -22.76
N GLN A 23 -23.05 -53.26 -21.94
CA GLN A 23 -21.75 -53.75 -21.47
C GLN A 23 -21.40 -53.22 -20.07
N TRP A 24 -20.52 -53.94 -19.40
CA TRP A 24 -19.89 -53.46 -18.20
C TRP A 24 -18.75 -52.51 -18.53
N SER A 25 -18.69 -51.40 -17.82
CA SER A 25 -17.57 -50.45 -17.91
C SER A 25 -16.96 -50.26 -16.53
N VAL A 26 -15.63 -50.13 -16.50
CA VAL A 26 -14.88 -49.85 -15.27
C VAL A 26 -14.59 -48.36 -15.21
N PHE A 27 -14.83 -47.78 -14.07
CA PHE A 27 -14.61 -46.37 -13.76
C PHE A 27 -13.65 -46.26 -12.59
N GLU A 28 -12.90 -45.22 -12.57
CA GLU A 28 -12.06 -44.81 -11.42
C GLU A 28 -12.93 -44.00 -10.45
N LYS A 29 -12.77 -44.23 -9.16
CA LYS A 29 -13.40 -43.40 -8.12
C LYS A 29 -12.66 -42.11 -8.03
N ASP A 30 -13.36 -41.01 -8.19
CA ASP A 30 -12.84 -39.68 -7.94
C ASP A 30 -13.24 -39.28 -6.52
N TYR A 31 -12.25 -39.07 -5.65
CA TYR A 31 -12.47 -38.74 -4.24
C TYR A 31 -12.48 -37.23 -4.07
N LEU A 32 -13.62 -36.67 -3.67
CA LEU A 32 -13.83 -35.23 -3.44
C LEU A 32 -12.83 -34.55 -2.48
N ASN A 33 -12.03 -35.35 -1.75
CA ASN A 33 -11.06 -34.85 -0.79
C ASN A 33 -9.68 -34.53 -1.39
N VAL A 34 -9.44 -34.84 -2.65
CA VAL A 34 -8.23 -34.41 -3.36
C VAL A 34 -8.61 -33.15 -4.14
N ALA A 35 -8.17 -32.00 -3.66
CA ALA A 35 -8.31 -30.75 -4.39
C ALA A 35 -7.46 -30.83 -5.67
N GLU A 36 -8.04 -31.34 -6.75
CA GLU A 36 -7.42 -31.25 -8.07
C GLU A 36 -7.42 -29.79 -8.52
N LEU A 37 -6.23 -29.24 -8.67
CA LEU A 37 -6.06 -27.93 -9.28
C LEU A 37 -6.43 -28.02 -10.75
N ILE A 38 -7.58 -27.48 -11.10
CA ILE A 38 -8.04 -27.38 -12.48
C ILE A 38 -7.38 -26.16 -13.11
N LYS A 39 -6.76 -26.34 -14.29
CA LYS A 39 -6.22 -25.21 -15.05
C LYS A 39 -7.30 -24.17 -15.31
N SER A 40 -6.98 -22.92 -15.06
CA SER A 40 -7.89 -21.82 -15.33
C SER A 40 -8.26 -21.76 -16.81
N THR A 41 -9.52 -21.51 -17.08
CA THR A 41 -10.02 -21.29 -18.45
C THR A 41 -9.94 -19.79 -18.80
N SER A 42 -9.89 -19.47 -20.09
CA SER A 42 -9.91 -18.07 -20.56
C SER A 42 -11.31 -17.41 -20.44
N VAL A 43 -12.34 -18.20 -20.16
CA VAL A 43 -13.71 -17.71 -19.97
C VAL A 43 -14.18 -18.08 -18.57
N TRP A 44 -14.59 -17.09 -17.80
CA TRP A 44 -15.11 -17.25 -16.45
C TRP A 44 -16.63 -17.04 -16.45
N SER A 45 -17.38 -18.11 -16.21
CA SER A 45 -18.86 -18.12 -16.19
C SER A 45 -19.44 -18.42 -14.79
N PHE A 46 -18.69 -18.10 -13.75
CA PHE A 46 -19.12 -18.32 -12.36
C PHE A 46 -20.05 -17.19 -11.89
N LYS A 47 -20.91 -17.48 -10.92
CA LYS A 47 -21.84 -16.48 -10.37
C LYS A 47 -21.15 -15.30 -9.70
N ASP A 48 -20.03 -15.54 -9.04
CA ASP A 48 -19.23 -14.56 -8.29
C ASP A 48 -18.52 -13.55 -9.19
N VAL A 49 -18.35 -13.84 -10.49
CA VAL A 49 -17.74 -12.93 -11.46
C VAL A 49 -18.77 -12.12 -12.27
N ASN A 50 -20.06 -12.38 -12.07
CA ASN A 50 -21.12 -11.63 -12.74
C ASN A 50 -21.12 -10.16 -12.28
N SER A 51 -21.32 -9.21 -13.21
CA SER A 51 -21.36 -7.78 -12.94
C SER A 51 -22.41 -7.36 -11.90
N GLU A 52 -23.54 -8.05 -11.85
CA GLU A 52 -24.59 -7.83 -10.84
C GLU A 52 -24.08 -8.07 -9.42
N ARG A 53 -23.21 -9.08 -9.20
CA ARG A 53 -22.61 -9.36 -7.89
C ARG A 53 -21.76 -8.20 -7.35
N GLY A 54 -21.15 -7.39 -8.24
CA GLY A 54 -20.46 -6.19 -7.81
C GLY A 54 -21.39 -5.23 -7.08
N THR A 55 -22.58 -5.01 -7.64
CA THR A 55 -23.61 -4.15 -7.02
C THR A 55 -24.21 -4.79 -5.77
N ASP A 56 -24.49 -6.10 -5.79
CA ASP A 56 -25.04 -6.81 -4.64
C ASP A 56 -24.10 -6.71 -3.42
N ILE A 57 -22.81 -7.00 -3.61
CA ILE A 57 -21.81 -6.91 -2.54
C ILE A 57 -21.70 -5.46 -2.04
N PHE A 58 -21.66 -4.49 -2.95
CA PHE A 58 -21.53 -3.09 -2.60
C PHE A 58 -22.73 -2.58 -1.78
N VAL A 59 -23.94 -2.90 -2.22
CA VAL A 59 -25.18 -2.42 -1.58
C VAL A 59 -25.56 -3.31 -0.39
N SER A 60 -25.70 -4.60 -0.60
CA SER A 60 -26.30 -5.50 0.39
C SER A 60 -25.30 -5.92 1.46
N ASP A 61 -24.06 -6.24 1.07
CA ASP A 61 -23.07 -6.77 2.01
C ASP A 61 -22.33 -5.65 2.75
N LEU A 62 -22.00 -4.54 2.05
CA LEU A 62 -21.28 -3.40 2.63
C LEU A 62 -22.20 -2.24 3.07
N GLY A 63 -23.50 -2.30 2.78
CA GLY A 63 -24.48 -1.34 3.24
C GLY A 63 -24.36 0.06 2.62
N PHE A 64 -23.93 0.15 1.37
CA PHE A 64 -24.01 1.40 0.61
C PHE A 64 -25.40 1.60 0.02
N SER A 65 -25.83 2.85 -0.11
CA SER A 65 -27.05 3.16 -0.86
C SER A 65 -26.86 2.85 -2.34
N LYS A 66 -27.93 2.37 -2.98
CA LYS A 66 -27.91 2.11 -4.42
C LYS A 66 -27.66 3.42 -5.18
N GLY A 67 -26.73 3.39 -6.12
CA GLY A 67 -26.37 4.55 -6.92
C GLY A 67 -25.19 5.38 -6.41
N VAL A 68 -24.71 5.15 -5.17
CA VAL A 68 -23.50 5.83 -4.64
C VAL A 68 -22.29 5.60 -5.54
N PHE A 69 -22.14 4.42 -6.09
CA PHE A 69 -21.14 4.12 -7.12
C PHE A 69 -21.76 3.32 -8.25
N LYS A 70 -21.50 3.76 -9.50
CA LYS A 70 -22.06 3.12 -10.67
C LYS A 70 -21.23 1.91 -11.09
N SER A 71 -21.86 0.75 -11.12
CA SER A 71 -21.25 -0.49 -11.61
C SER A 71 -19.93 -0.90 -10.91
N PRO A 72 -19.92 -1.06 -9.58
CA PRO A 72 -18.74 -1.57 -8.89
C PRO A 72 -18.39 -2.96 -9.43
N LYS A 73 -17.09 -3.24 -9.58
CA LYS A 73 -16.63 -4.53 -10.10
C LYS A 73 -16.93 -5.65 -9.12
N PRO A 74 -17.22 -6.88 -9.60
CA PRO A 74 -17.36 -8.05 -8.74
C PRO A 74 -16.04 -8.39 -8.04
N VAL A 75 -16.10 -8.63 -6.74
CA VAL A 75 -14.92 -9.05 -5.97
C VAL A 75 -14.37 -10.37 -6.50
N GLY A 76 -15.24 -11.32 -6.87
CA GLY A 76 -14.84 -12.62 -7.38
C GLY A 76 -13.99 -12.56 -8.65
N THR A 77 -14.22 -11.57 -9.54
CA THR A 77 -13.39 -11.38 -10.73
C THR A 77 -11.96 -10.98 -10.36
N ILE A 78 -11.83 -10.01 -9.47
CA ILE A 78 -10.51 -9.53 -9.03
C ILE A 78 -9.80 -10.59 -8.17
N HIS A 79 -10.54 -11.26 -7.28
CA HIS A 79 -10.03 -12.36 -6.47
C HIS A 79 -9.38 -13.46 -7.33
N ARG A 80 -10.05 -13.89 -8.40
CA ARG A 80 -9.50 -14.88 -9.35
C ARG A 80 -8.27 -14.37 -10.08
N ALA A 81 -8.27 -13.11 -10.50
CA ALA A 81 -7.11 -12.51 -11.15
C ALA A 81 -5.88 -12.50 -10.20
N ILE A 82 -6.09 -12.12 -8.94
CA ILE A 82 -5.06 -12.13 -7.90
C ILE A 82 -4.56 -13.56 -7.65
N GLN A 83 -5.48 -14.51 -7.49
CA GLN A 83 -5.15 -15.93 -7.26
C GLN A 83 -4.29 -16.54 -8.37
N LEU A 84 -4.48 -16.10 -9.61
CA LEU A 84 -3.74 -16.61 -10.77
C LEU A 84 -2.42 -15.88 -11.01
N GLY A 85 -2.29 -14.65 -10.56
CA GLY A 85 -1.19 -13.78 -10.93
C GLY A 85 -0.25 -13.38 -9.78
N THR A 86 -0.50 -13.85 -8.55
CA THR A 86 0.30 -13.43 -7.38
C THR A 86 0.63 -14.58 -6.45
N ASP A 87 1.80 -14.48 -5.82
CA ASP A 87 2.21 -15.29 -4.68
C ASP A 87 1.76 -14.66 -3.35
N SER A 88 2.09 -15.30 -2.22
CA SER A 88 1.55 -14.99 -0.89
C SER A 88 2.00 -13.67 -0.27
N GLU A 89 3.04 -13.04 -0.79
CA GLU A 89 3.64 -11.80 -0.25
C GLU A 89 3.73 -10.68 -1.30
N ASP A 90 3.08 -10.87 -2.46
CA ASP A 90 3.12 -9.90 -3.56
C ASP A 90 2.31 -8.63 -3.28
N ILE A 91 2.62 -7.58 -4.04
CA ILE A 91 1.90 -6.31 -4.03
C ILE A 91 0.96 -6.24 -5.23
N VAL A 92 -0.31 -6.00 -4.97
CA VAL A 92 -1.34 -5.78 -5.99
C VAL A 92 -1.51 -4.28 -6.21
N LEU A 93 -1.15 -3.81 -7.39
CA LEU A 93 -1.25 -2.40 -7.77
C LEU A 93 -2.47 -2.16 -8.66
N ASP A 94 -3.32 -1.19 -8.27
CA ASP A 94 -4.48 -0.74 -9.04
C ASP A 94 -4.43 0.78 -9.21
N PHE A 95 -4.10 1.25 -10.43
CA PHE A 95 -3.98 2.67 -10.75
C PHE A 95 -5.32 3.41 -10.87
N PHE A 96 -6.43 2.69 -10.98
CA PHE A 96 -7.76 3.24 -11.18
C PHE A 96 -8.75 2.53 -10.26
N SER A 97 -8.49 2.58 -8.96
CA SER A 97 -9.17 1.75 -7.96
C SER A 97 -10.69 1.96 -7.89
N GLY A 98 -11.19 3.07 -8.42
CA GLY A 98 -12.61 3.36 -8.49
C GLY A 98 -13.30 3.21 -7.14
N SER A 99 -14.11 2.19 -6.97
CA SER A 99 -14.75 1.92 -5.68
C SER A 99 -13.90 1.09 -4.70
N GLY A 100 -12.62 0.81 -4.97
CA GLY A 100 -11.74 0.04 -4.08
C GLY A 100 -12.00 -1.47 -4.08
N THR A 101 -12.43 -2.04 -5.21
CA THR A 101 -12.71 -3.48 -5.30
C THR A 101 -11.45 -4.32 -5.12
N SER A 102 -10.32 -3.86 -5.64
CA SER A 102 -9.03 -4.57 -5.59
C SER A 102 -8.53 -4.75 -4.16
N ALA A 103 -8.60 -3.70 -3.35
CA ALA A 103 -8.26 -3.78 -1.93
C ALA A 103 -9.16 -4.79 -1.18
N HIS A 104 -10.47 -4.74 -1.41
CA HIS A 104 -11.42 -5.72 -0.84
C HIS A 104 -11.07 -7.15 -1.24
N ALA A 105 -10.73 -7.37 -2.52
CA ALA A 105 -10.36 -8.71 -3.02
C ALA A 105 -9.04 -9.20 -2.40
N VAL A 106 -8.03 -8.32 -2.20
CA VAL A 106 -6.77 -8.68 -1.54
C VAL A 106 -7.02 -9.10 -0.08
N MET A 107 -7.82 -8.33 0.67
CA MET A 107 -8.17 -8.70 2.05
C MET A 107 -8.89 -10.05 2.10
N GLN A 108 -9.81 -10.32 1.15
CA GLN A 108 -10.56 -11.57 1.11
C GLN A 108 -9.66 -12.76 0.78
N ILE A 109 -8.79 -12.66 -0.23
CA ILE A 109 -7.90 -13.78 -0.59
C ILE A 109 -6.86 -14.05 0.48
N ASN A 110 -6.35 -13.02 1.18
CA ASN A 110 -5.46 -13.19 2.31
C ASN A 110 -6.14 -13.93 3.48
N LEU A 111 -7.44 -13.70 3.69
CA LEU A 111 -8.23 -14.47 4.64
C LEU A 111 -8.36 -15.94 4.19
N ASP A 112 -8.64 -16.18 2.89
CA ASP A 112 -8.94 -17.50 2.36
C ASP A 112 -7.71 -18.43 2.36
N ASP A 113 -6.50 -17.89 2.08
CA ASP A 113 -5.26 -18.67 1.96
C ASP A 113 -4.21 -18.35 3.05
N ASN A 114 -4.57 -17.48 4.01
CA ASN A 114 -3.69 -17.00 5.09
C ASN A 114 -2.39 -16.37 4.58
N ALA A 115 -2.47 -15.66 3.45
CA ALA A 115 -1.35 -14.94 2.85
C ALA A 115 -1.22 -13.50 3.38
N LYS A 116 -0.18 -12.79 2.92
CA LYS A 116 0.16 -11.42 3.36
C LYS A 116 0.32 -10.46 2.18
N ARG A 117 -0.45 -10.69 1.09
CA ARG A 117 -0.41 -9.75 -0.05
C ARG A 117 -0.77 -8.36 0.40
N GLN A 118 -0.10 -7.39 -0.17
CA GLN A 118 -0.38 -5.97 0.03
C GLN A 118 -1.16 -5.41 -1.17
N PHE A 119 -1.86 -4.31 -0.96
CA PHE A 119 -2.47 -3.56 -2.05
C PHE A 119 -1.98 -2.13 -2.08
N LEU A 120 -1.83 -1.60 -3.28
CA LEU A 120 -1.58 -0.19 -3.55
C LEU A 120 -2.65 0.30 -4.51
N CYS A 121 -3.58 1.10 -4.01
CA CYS A 121 -4.70 1.63 -4.77
C CYS A 121 -4.50 3.12 -5.03
N VAL A 122 -4.54 3.53 -6.28
CA VAL A 122 -4.47 4.94 -6.68
C VAL A 122 -5.84 5.39 -7.15
N GLN A 123 -6.34 6.48 -6.59
CA GLN A 123 -7.61 7.09 -6.98
C GLN A 123 -7.48 8.61 -6.99
N LEU A 124 -7.87 9.22 -8.09
CA LEU A 124 -8.00 10.67 -8.17
C LEU A 124 -9.12 11.15 -7.23
N ASP A 125 -8.91 12.27 -6.57
CA ASP A 125 -9.93 12.91 -5.74
C ASP A 125 -10.96 13.66 -6.60
N GLU A 126 -11.62 12.89 -7.48
CA GLU A 126 -12.65 13.40 -8.38
C GLU A 126 -13.91 13.75 -7.60
N LEU A 127 -14.22 15.04 -7.55
CA LEU A 127 -15.38 15.55 -6.83
C LEU A 127 -16.71 15.04 -7.43
N THR A 128 -17.63 14.68 -6.57
CA THR A 128 -19.01 14.28 -6.92
C THR A 128 -19.92 15.46 -7.21
N TYR A 129 -19.44 16.69 -7.00
CA TYR A 129 -20.16 17.93 -7.20
C TYR A 129 -19.34 18.94 -8.01
N GLU A 130 -20.02 19.99 -8.43
CA GLU A 130 -19.46 21.21 -9.02
C GLU A 130 -20.10 22.41 -8.34
N PHE A 131 -19.43 23.57 -8.37
CA PHE A 131 -20.01 24.82 -7.90
C PHE A 131 -20.77 25.50 -9.03
N GLU A 132 -22.02 25.85 -8.76
CA GLU A 132 -22.81 26.64 -9.72
C GLU A 132 -22.24 28.04 -9.82
N SER A 133 -21.90 28.47 -11.05
CA SER A 133 -21.19 29.73 -11.32
C SER A 133 -21.94 31.00 -10.86
N LYS A 134 -23.25 30.93 -10.67
CA LYS A 134 -24.08 32.09 -10.29
C LYS A 134 -24.36 32.19 -8.80
N THR A 135 -24.52 31.07 -8.12
CA THR A 135 -24.92 30.98 -6.72
C THR A 135 -23.78 30.60 -5.80
N GLY A 136 -22.72 29.96 -6.32
CA GLY A 136 -21.67 29.39 -5.54
C GLY A 136 -22.09 28.13 -4.75
N GLU A 137 -23.28 27.61 -4.98
CA GLU A 137 -23.80 26.44 -4.30
C GLU A 137 -23.24 25.14 -4.90
N LYS A 138 -23.06 24.13 -4.07
CA LYS A 138 -22.67 22.78 -4.49
C LYS A 138 -23.82 22.11 -5.24
N ARG A 139 -23.57 21.69 -6.47
CA ARG A 139 -24.50 20.91 -7.28
C ARG A 139 -23.88 19.57 -7.63
N ALA A 140 -24.62 18.48 -7.43
CA ALA A 140 -24.16 17.15 -7.81
C ALA A 140 -23.84 17.06 -9.31
N LYS A 141 -22.69 16.49 -9.64
CA LYS A 141 -22.36 16.12 -11.02
C LYS A 141 -23.33 15.04 -11.52
N LYS A 142 -23.46 14.94 -12.84
CA LYS A 142 -24.31 13.91 -13.47
C LYS A 142 -23.96 12.50 -12.98
N ASN A 143 -24.93 11.78 -12.47
CA ASN A 143 -24.82 10.43 -11.88
C ASN A 143 -24.06 10.37 -10.53
N SER A 144 -23.87 11.48 -9.85
CA SER A 144 -23.24 11.54 -8.53
C SER A 144 -24.20 12.03 -7.43
N GLU A 145 -25.48 12.20 -7.75
CA GLU A 145 -26.50 12.73 -6.83
C GLU A 145 -26.60 11.86 -5.57
N GLU A 146 -26.65 10.53 -5.74
CA GLU A 146 -26.75 9.61 -4.61
C GLU A 146 -25.47 9.56 -3.76
N ALA A 147 -24.30 9.75 -4.39
CA ALA A 147 -23.03 9.83 -3.68
C ALA A 147 -22.99 11.08 -2.80
N LEU A 148 -23.30 12.24 -3.37
CA LEU A 148 -23.32 13.50 -2.64
C LEU A 148 -24.38 13.51 -1.52
N ASN A 149 -25.57 12.99 -1.77
CA ASN A 149 -26.64 12.85 -0.79
C ASN A 149 -26.26 11.90 0.37
N ALA A 150 -25.44 10.90 0.07
CA ALA A 150 -24.89 9.98 1.08
C ALA A 150 -23.67 10.56 1.83
N GLY A 151 -23.24 11.78 1.52
CA GLY A 151 -22.13 12.48 2.17
C GLY A 151 -20.76 12.21 1.60
N TYR A 152 -20.67 11.58 0.42
CA TYR A 152 -19.38 11.36 -0.27
C TYR A 152 -19.14 12.51 -1.25
N GLU A 153 -18.20 13.38 -0.92
CA GLU A 153 -17.86 14.54 -1.76
C GLU A 153 -16.91 14.17 -2.92
N SER A 154 -16.25 13.02 -2.86
CA SER A 154 -15.37 12.55 -3.93
C SER A 154 -15.44 11.04 -4.14
N ILE A 155 -14.89 10.57 -5.27
CA ILE A 155 -14.74 9.14 -5.57
C ILE A 155 -13.75 8.50 -4.58
N PHE A 156 -12.71 9.23 -4.18
CA PHE A 156 -11.75 8.74 -3.18
C PHE A 156 -12.42 8.43 -1.84
N GLU A 157 -13.36 9.25 -1.38
CA GLU A 157 -14.10 8.98 -0.15
C GLU A 157 -14.94 7.70 -0.22
N ILE A 158 -15.53 7.41 -1.38
CA ILE A 158 -16.24 6.14 -1.62
C ILE A 158 -15.27 4.96 -1.57
N THR A 159 -14.08 5.11 -2.20
CA THR A 159 -13.00 4.11 -2.17
C THR A 159 -12.59 3.80 -0.74
N LYS A 160 -12.24 4.82 0.04
CA LYS A 160 -11.87 4.73 1.46
C LYS A 160 -12.96 4.05 2.28
N ALA A 161 -14.21 4.49 2.11
CA ALA A 161 -15.34 3.93 2.84
C ALA A 161 -15.54 2.43 2.52
N ARG A 162 -15.38 2.03 1.26
CA ARG A 162 -15.49 0.61 0.88
C ARG A 162 -14.40 -0.23 1.49
N ILE A 163 -13.15 0.20 1.43
CA ILE A 163 -12.02 -0.53 2.03
C ILE A 163 -12.25 -0.71 3.53
N THR A 164 -12.63 0.37 4.21
CA THR A 164 -12.95 0.35 5.64
C THR A 164 -14.09 -0.63 5.98
N LYS A 165 -15.20 -0.57 5.22
CA LYS A 165 -16.35 -1.45 5.45
C LYS A 165 -16.04 -2.93 5.15
N ALA A 166 -15.21 -3.20 4.13
CA ALA A 166 -14.75 -4.55 3.81
C ALA A 166 -13.88 -5.10 4.95
N ALA A 167 -12.92 -4.34 5.44
CA ALA A 167 -12.08 -4.70 6.60
C ALA A 167 -12.92 -4.99 7.84
N GLN A 168 -13.86 -4.10 8.17
CA GLN A 168 -14.77 -4.27 9.33
C GLN A 168 -15.65 -5.53 9.19
N LYS A 169 -16.17 -5.80 7.99
CA LYS A 169 -16.98 -7.00 7.72
C LYS A 169 -16.15 -8.26 7.90
N ILE A 170 -14.96 -8.32 7.31
CA ILE A 170 -14.05 -9.47 7.44
C ILE A 170 -13.71 -9.72 8.91
N ALA A 171 -13.32 -8.68 9.65
CA ALA A 171 -13.01 -8.80 11.08
C ALA A 171 -14.20 -9.30 11.90
N LYS A 172 -15.41 -8.79 11.61
CA LYS A 172 -16.63 -9.18 12.31
C LYS A 172 -17.02 -10.64 12.04
N GLU A 173 -16.91 -11.07 10.79
CA GLU A 173 -17.30 -12.43 10.38
C GLU A 173 -16.21 -13.47 10.75
N ASN A 174 -14.98 -13.03 10.97
CA ASN A 174 -13.84 -13.90 11.29
C ASN A 174 -13.08 -13.40 12.53
N PRO A 175 -13.64 -13.50 13.75
CA PRO A 175 -13.02 -12.94 14.96
C PRO A 175 -11.64 -13.51 15.32
N GLY A 176 -11.28 -14.66 14.75
CA GLY A 176 -9.98 -15.31 14.95
C GLY A 176 -8.91 -14.93 13.93
N TYR A 177 -9.25 -14.15 12.91
CA TYR A 177 -8.30 -13.75 11.89
C TYR A 177 -7.27 -12.76 12.44
N GLN A 178 -5.98 -13.07 12.24
CA GLN A 178 -4.85 -12.28 12.73
C GLN A 178 -4.12 -11.53 11.60
N GLY A 179 -4.60 -11.62 10.36
CA GLY A 179 -4.01 -10.90 9.23
C GLY A 179 -4.28 -9.39 9.30
N ASP A 180 -3.45 -8.63 8.63
CA ASP A 180 -3.58 -7.19 8.56
C ASP A 180 -4.77 -6.78 7.68
N LEU A 181 -5.65 -5.96 8.24
CA LEU A 181 -6.81 -5.36 7.56
C LEU A 181 -6.70 -3.83 7.53
N GLY A 182 -5.58 -3.28 7.97
CA GLY A 182 -5.30 -1.85 7.96
C GLY A 182 -4.86 -1.34 6.60
N PHE A 183 -4.86 -0.02 6.45
CA PHE A 183 -4.26 0.67 5.31
C PHE A 183 -3.87 2.10 5.71
N LYS A 184 -2.86 2.63 5.03
CA LYS A 184 -2.45 4.03 5.14
C LYS A 184 -2.97 4.81 3.94
N ILE A 185 -3.22 6.09 4.14
CA ILE A 185 -3.65 7.02 3.08
C ILE A 185 -2.53 8.02 2.87
N TYR A 186 -2.20 8.25 1.61
CA TYR A 186 -1.25 9.26 1.17
C TYR A 186 -1.91 10.14 0.12
N GLU A 187 -1.60 11.42 0.18
CA GLU A 187 -2.03 12.40 -0.81
C GLU A 187 -0.80 12.90 -1.57
N ALA A 188 -0.92 12.98 -2.90
CA ALA A 188 0.11 13.61 -3.71
C ALA A 188 -0.09 15.13 -3.69
N THR A 189 0.90 15.84 -3.19
CA THR A 189 0.91 17.31 -3.14
C THR A 189 1.85 17.88 -4.18
N ASP A 190 1.68 19.15 -4.51
CA ASP A 190 2.62 19.88 -5.36
C ASP A 190 4.00 19.97 -4.68
N ASP A 191 5.06 19.96 -5.49
CA ASP A 191 6.42 20.12 -5.00
C ASP A 191 6.61 21.56 -4.50
N PHE A 192 6.78 21.69 -3.19
CA PHE A 192 6.99 22.98 -2.50
C PHE A 192 8.46 23.37 -2.37
N ARG A 193 9.38 22.51 -2.81
CA ARG A 193 10.82 22.82 -2.75
C ARG A 193 11.16 23.95 -3.72
N PRO A 194 12.14 24.81 -3.39
CA PRO A 194 12.60 25.84 -4.29
C PRO A 194 13.02 25.24 -5.63
N LYS A 195 12.46 25.73 -6.73
CA LYS A 195 12.90 25.36 -8.07
C LYS A 195 14.16 26.17 -8.36
N ILE A 196 15.27 25.48 -8.55
CA ILE A 196 16.47 26.11 -9.10
C ILE A 196 16.18 26.27 -10.60
N ASP A 197 15.75 27.48 -11.00
CA ASP A 197 15.65 27.81 -12.42
C ASP A 197 17.05 27.79 -13.02
N ASP A 198 17.25 27.05 -14.11
CA ASP A 198 18.51 26.97 -14.86
C ASP A 198 18.91 28.33 -15.48
N GLU A 199 18.05 29.31 -15.50
CA GLU A 199 18.37 30.69 -15.83
C GLU A 199 18.81 31.41 -14.56
N LEU A 200 20.11 31.74 -14.49
CA LEU A 200 20.77 32.59 -13.49
C LEU A 200 20.04 33.94 -13.28
N GLN A 201 18.85 33.94 -12.78
CA GLN A 201 18.26 35.09 -12.12
C GLN A 201 18.78 35.10 -10.70
N VAL A 202 19.66 36.04 -10.44
CA VAL A 202 20.10 36.42 -9.10
C VAL A 202 18.84 36.88 -8.36
N ILE A 203 18.11 35.96 -7.77
CA ILE A 203 17.07 36.29 -6.81
C ILE A 203 17.84 36.74 -5.54
N ASN A 204 17.87 38.03 -5.33
CA ASN A 204 18.53 38.68 -4.21
C ASN A 204 17.78 38.49 -2.88
N GLU A 205 17.09 37.40 -2.68
CA GLU A 205 16.42 37.08 -1.43
C GLU A 205 16.81 35.67 -1.01
N SER A 206 17.78 35.66 -0.09
CA SER A 206 18.14 34.54 0.82
C SER A 206 18.25 33.13 0.22
N LEU A 207 19.31 32.89 -0.54
CA LEU A 207 19.87 31.55 -0.76
C LEU A 207 20.29 30.83 0.55
N PHE A 208 20.07 31.45 1.70
CA PHE A 208 20.59 31.05 3.01
C PHE A 208 19.55 31.11 4.13
N ASP A 209 18.27 31.35 3.82
CA ASP A 209 17.25 31.20 4.86
C ASP A 209 16.90 29.70 4.99
N ASP A 210 16.98 29.23 6.23
CA ASP A 210 16.58 27.87 6.57
C ASP A 210 15.15 27.62 6.06
N MET A 211 14.93 26.46 5.45
CA MET A 211 13.64 26.06 4.96
C MET A 211 12.75 25.66 6.14
N VAL A 212 11.99 26.63 6.66
CA VAL A 212 11.01 26.36 7.72
C VAL A 212 9.82 25.64 7.10
N LEU A 213 9.76 24.33 7.35
CA LEU A 213 8.67 23.46 6.86
C LEU A 213 7.48 23.50 7.83
N SER A 214 6.27 23.52 7.29
CA SER A 214 5.10 23.14 8.08
C SER A 214 5.16 21.64 8.42
N ASP A 215 4.41 21.21 9.42
CA ASP A 215 4.35 19.77 9.77
C ASP A 215 3.95 18.90 8.57
N GLU A 216 3.01 19.38 7.75
CA GLU A 216 2.55 18.70 6.54
C GLU A 216 3.66 18.60 5.48
N GLN A 217 4.41 19.69 5.26
CA GLN A 217 5.54 19.71 4.33
C GLN A 217 6.68 18.81 4.82
N TYR A 218 6.95 18.82 6.12
CA TYR A 218 7.93 17.93 6.73
C TYR A 218 7.58 16.45 6.48
N GLN A 219 6.35 16.07 6.76
CA GLN A 219 5.88 14.70 6.56
C GLN A 219 5.87 14.30 5.07
N ALA A 220 5.51 15.22 4.18
CA ALA A 220 5.55 14.98 2.74
C ALA A 220 7.00 14.76 2.25
N LEU A 221 7.95 15.56 2.73
CA LEU A 221 9.35 15.43 2.38
C LEU A 221 9.95 14.13 2.92
N LEU A 222 9.73 13.84 4.20
CA LEU A 222 10.15 12.58 4.82
C LEU A 222 9.63 11.37 4.05
N THR A 223 8.32 11.33 3.76
CA THR A 223 7.69 10.24 3.03
C THR A 223 8.29 10.07 1.62
N THR A 224 8.51 11.18 0.92
CA THR A 224 9.12 11.18 -0.41
C THR A 224 10.54 10.63 -0.37
N TRP A 225 11.35 11.06 0.61
CA TRP A 225 12.72 10.59 0.76
C TRP A 225 12.80 9.13 1.22
N MET A 226 11.87 8.70 2.07
CA MET A 226 11.74 7.28 2.42
C MET A 226 11.58 6.41 1.18
N LEU A 227 10.72 6.81 0.23
CA LEU A 227 10.55 6.10 -1.04
C LEU A 227 11.83 6.10 -1.89
N TYR A 228 12.54 7.23 -1.97
CA TYR A 228 13.82 7.31 -2.69
C TYR A 228 14.89 6.40 -2.10
N ASP A 229 14.81 6.12 -0.80
CA ASP A 229 15.72 5.22 -0.07
C ASP A 229 15.23 3.76 -0.04
N ASN A 230 14.25 3.41 -0.85
CA ASN A 230 13.62 2.08 -0.94
C ASN A 230 13.00 1.60 0.38
N ASN A 231 12.51 2.52 1.21
CA ASN A 231 11.67 2.15 2.33
C ASN A 231 10.22 1.99 1.85
N GLU A 232 9.55 1.01 2.39
CA GLU A 232 8.13 0.83 2.14
C GLU A 232 7.32 1.96 2.79
N LEU A 233 6.20 2.36 2.18
CA LEU A 233 5.28 3.35 2.75
C LEU A 233 4.69 2.91 4.08
N THR A 234 4.68 1.62 4.35
CA THR A 234 4.21 1.01 5.59
C THR A 234 5.28 0.87 6.67
N ALA A 235 6.56 1.18 6.34
CA ALA A 235 7.66 1.09 7.29
C ALA A 235 7.40 1.92 8.57
N ASP A 236 7.85 1.40 9.69
CA ASP A 236 7.78 2.10 10.97
C ASP A 236 8.75 3.26 11.02
N ILE A 237 8.27 4.42 11.46
CA ILE A 237 9.06 5.62 11.67
C ILE A 237 9.30 5.75 13.17
N THR A 238 10.57 5.77 13.56
CA THR A 238 10.98 5.99 14.95
C THR A 238 11.54 7.41 15.11
N SER A 239 10.90 8.22 15.93
CA SER A 239 11.41 9.55 16.24
C SER A 239 12.57 9.46 17.22
N ILE A 240 13.64 10.19 16.93
CA ILE A 240 14.90 10.23 17.69
C ILE A 240 15.11 11.67 18.16
N ASP A 241 15.04 11.89 19.46
CA ASP A 241 15.42 13.18 20.04
C ASP A 241 16.95 13.28 20.20
N LEU A 242 17.51 14.31 19.59
CA LEU A 242 18.93 14.68 19.66
C LEU A 242 19.07 16.01 20.42
N GLN A 243 18.74 16.03 21.71
CA GLN A 243 18.74 17.23 22.57
C GLN A 243 17.85 18.37 22.03
N GLY A 244 16.58 18.06 21.76
CA GLY A 244 15.60 19.01 21.28
C GLY A 244 15.52 19.11 19.75
N TYR A 245 16.43 18.47 19.01
CA TYR A 245 16.31 18.29 17.56
C TYR A 245 15.66 16.94 17.27
N ASN A 246 14.50 16.94 16.63
CA ASN A 246 13.80 15.72 16.24
C ASN A 246 14.33 15.22 14.89
N ALA A 247 14.71 13.97 14.86
CA ALA A 247 15.15 13.26 13.68
C ALA A 247 14.40 11.93 13.56
N GLU A 248 14.22 11.41 12.36
CA GLU A 248 13.51 10.15 12.15
C GLU A 248 14.43 9.05 11.66
N LEU A 249 14.26 7.87 12.27
CA LEU A 249 14.91 6.63 11.84
C LEU A 249 13.85 5.73 11.19
N VAL A 250 14.14 5.32 9.95
CA VAL A 250 13.31 4.36 9.21
C VAL A 250 14.23 3.24 8.73
N ASN A 251 14.03 2.05 9.24
CA ASN A 251 14.96 0.94 9.05
C ASN A 251 16.40 1.35 9.46
N LYS A 252 17.29 1.56 8.49
CA LYS A 252 18.67 1.99 8.69
C LYS A 252 18.99 3.36 8.11
N ASN A 253 17.97 4.14 7.80
CA ASN A 253 18.09 5.47 7.25
C ASN A 253 17.70 6.49 8.32
N GLN A 254 18.65 7.33 8.73
CA GLN A 254 18.44 8.44 9.65
C GLN A 254 18.20 9.71 8.84
N TYR A 255 17.06 10.37 9.07
CA TYR A 255 16.67 11.61 8.40
C TYR A 255 16.84 12.80 9.33
N LEU A 256 17.60 13.79 8.88
CA LEU A 256 17.82 15.09 9.53
C LEU A 256 17.24 16.17 8.62
N ILE A 257 15.97 16.49 8.80
CA ILE A 257 15.20 17.34 7.87
C ILE A 257 15.00 18.75 8.41
N ALA A 258 14.70 18.87 9.70
CA ALA A 258 14.39 20.15 10.34
C ALA A 258 15.57 21.13 10.29
N SER A 259 15.29 22.42 10.50
CA SER A 259 16.30 23.45 10.73
C SER A 259 16.93 23.34 12.12
N ASP A 260 17.91 24.18 12.39
CA ASP A 260 18.57 24.36 13.71
C ASP A 260 19.38 23.16 14.23
N PHE A 261 19.82 22.26 13.34
CA PHE A 261 20.81 21.25 13.72
C PHE A 261 22.17 21.86 13.98
N GLY A 262 22.70 21.69 15.19
CA GLY A 262 23.99 22.28 15.60
C GLY A 262 24.93 21.28 16.25
N THR A 263 26.11 21.77 16.67
CA THR A 263 27.17 20.96 17.29
C THR A 263 26.70 20.12 18.49
N GLN A 264 25.74 20.62 19.28
CA GLN A 264 25.22 19.87 20.44
C GLN A 264 24.39 18.64 19.99
N ASN A 265 23.60 18.80 18.93
CA ASN A 265 22.82 17.74 18.35
C ASN A 265 23.74 16.68 17.70
N LEU A 266 24.81 17.14 17.04
CA LEU A 266 25.84 16.25 16.49
C LEU A 266 26.52 15.43 17.58
N LYS A 267 26.87 16.06 18.70
CA LYS A 267 27.46 15.35 19.84
C LYS A 267 26.48 14.28 20.36
N CYS A 268 25.23 14.64 20.56
CA CYS A 268 24.19 13.69 21.00
C CYS A 268 24.02 12.53 20.00
N LEU A 269 24.08 12.79 18.69
CA LEU A 269 24.05 11.76 17.65
C LEU A 269 25.23 10.77 17.80
N LEU A 270 26.45 11.28 18.02
CA LEU A 270 27.64 10.44 18.22
C LEU A 270 27.57 9.62 19.52
N ASP A 271 27.12 10.23 20.62
CA ASP A 271 26.91 9.55 21.90
C ASP A 271 25.88 8.42 21.73
N LYS A 272 24.80 8.68 21.01
CA LYS A 272 23.76 7.68 20.73
C LYS A 272 24.26 6.52 19.86
N LEU A 273 25.07 6.81 18.83
CA LEU A 273 25.76 5.79 18.03
C LEU A 273 26.72 4.93 18.86
N ASP A 274 27.28 5.47 19.93
CA ASP A 274 28.20 4.74 20.81
C ASP A 274 27.48 3.91 21.86
N GLU A 275 26.42 4.42 22.45
CA GLU A 275 25.76 3.86 23.63
C GLU A 275 24.60 2.92 23.26
N ASP A 276 23.85 3.23 22.21
CA ASP A 276 22.68 2.47 21.81
C ASP A 276 22.96 1.54 20.63
N LYS A 277 23.20 0.27 20.92
CA LYS A 277 23.47 -0.74 19.89
C LYS A 277 22.29 -1.00 18.92
N SER A 278 21.10 -0.61 19.31
CA SER A 278 19.91 -0.71 18.43
C SER A 278 19.84 0.45 17.44
N PHE A 279 20.51 1.56 17.74
CA PHE A 279 20.65 2.73 16.88
C PHE A 279 21.89 2.58 15.97
N ALA A 280 21.71 1.91 14.83
CA ALA A 280 22.81 1.61 13.92
C ALA A 280 22.43 1.96 12.45
N PRO A 281 22.33 3.25 12.12
CA PRO A 281 22.02 3.68 10.77
C PRO A 281 23.17 3.40 9.81
N ASP A 282 22.85 2.95 8.59
CA ASP A 282 23.81 2.81 7.49
C ASP A 282 23.91 4.10 6.66
N ARG A 283 22.88 4.97 6.76
CA ARG A 283 22.79 6.24 6.03
C ARG A 283 22.28 7.35 6.94
N ILE A 284 22.82 8.56 6.75
CA ILE A 284 22.31 9.80 7.32
C ILE A 284 21.95 10.71 6.16
N ILE A 285 20.67 11.02 6.02
CA ILE A 285 20.12 11.86 4.97
C ILE A 285 19.84 13.24 5.56
N VAL A 286 20.41 14.28 4.99
CA VAL A 286 20.28 15.64 5.49
C VAL A 286 19.59 16.54 4.47
N ASN A 287 18.77 17.47 4.95
CA ASN A 287 18.19 18.53 4.14
C ASN A 287 19.24 19.61 3.88
N GLY A 288 19.75 19.69 2.65
CA GLY A 288 20.82 20.62 2.26
C GLY A 288 20.44 22.09 2.42
N TYR A 289 19.13 22.43 2.38
CA TYR A 289 18.67 23.79 2.65
C TYR A 289 18.78 24.19 4.13
N ASN A 290 18.73 23.24 5.05
CA ASN A 290 18.74 23.45 6.49
C ASN A 290 20.10 23.17 7.16
N PHE A 291 21.08 22.77 6.37
CA PHE A 291 22.44 22.49 6.83
C PHE A 291 23.43 23.35 6.07
N ASP A 292 23.94 24.39 6.73
CA ASP A 292 24.97 25.20 6.13
C ASP A 292 26.26 24.39 5.87
N THR A 293 27.16 24.95 5.07
CA THR A 293 28.40 24.28 4.70
C THR A 293 29.28 23.93 5.91
N ALA A 294 29.27 24.74 6.97
CA ALA A 294 30.09 24.51 8.17
C ALA A 294 29.56 23.29 8.94
N ILE A 295 28.25 23.20 9.16
CA ILE A 295 27.60 22.06 9.82
C ILE A 295 27.72 20.79 8.97
N GLN A 296 27.59 20.89 7.64
CA GLN A 296 27.80 19.74 6.75
C GLN A 296 29.23 19.20 6.84
N MET A 297 30.24 20.10 6.88
CA MET A 297 31.65 19.71 7.06
C MET A 297 31.87 19.08 8.42
N GLU A 298 31.35 19.68 9.51
CA GLU A 298 31.48 19.16 10.87
C GLU A 298 30.88 17.78 11.01
N LEU A 299 29.66 17.57 10.47
CA LEU A 299 28.99 16.26 10.43
C LEU A 299 29.81 15.22 9.66
N ASN A 300 30.33 15.59 8.49
CA ASN A 300 31.12 14.67 7.66
C ASN A 300 32.43 14.26 8.37
N GLU A 301 33.15 15.21 8.97
CA GLU A 301 34.40 14.92 9.69
C GLU A 301 34.16 14.09 10.94
N ALA A 302 33.10 14.39 11.70
CA ALA A 302 32.75 13.67 12.90
C ALA A 302 32.36 12.21 12.59
N ILE A 303 31.50 12.01 11.62
CA ILE A 303 31.08 10.66 11.19
C ILE A 303 32.26 9.88 10.59
N ARG A 304 33.10 10.51 9.77
CA ARG A 304 34.31 9.87 9.24
C ARG A 304 35.29 9.44 10.35
N SER A 305 35.48 10.28 11.36
CA SER A 305 36.32 9.96 12.53
C SER A 305 35.72 8.77 13.29
N TYR A 306 34.42 8.79 13.51
CA TYR A 306 33.70 7.73 14.18
C TYR A 306 33.78 6.39 13.42
N GLN A 307 33.56 6.39 12.09
CA GLN A 307 33.70 5.22 11.22
C GLN A 307 35.08 4.58 11.31
N ASN A 308 36.12 5.40 11.23
CA ASN A 308 37.51 4.93 11.33
C ASN A 308 37.81 4.26 12.68
N LYS A 309 37.30 4.83 13.78
CA LYS A 309 37.44 4.29 15.13
C LYS A 309 36.69 2.97 15.30
N LYS A 310 35.48 2.87 14.77
CA LYS A 310 34.59 1.70 14.97
C LYS A 310 34.68 0.65 13.86
N LYS A 311 35.31 0.95 12.73
CA LYS A 311 35.41 0.11 11.53
C LYS A 311 34.02 -0.25 10.95
N ILE A 312 33.14 0.73 10.90
CA ILE A 312 31.81 0.65 10.29
C ILE A 312 31.72 1.63 9.12
N THR A 313 30.65 1.55 8.33
CA THR A 313 30.38 2.48 7.24
C THR A 313 29.02 3.14 7.46
N ILE A 314 28.99 4.48 7.46
CA ILE A 314 27.76 5.28 7.48
C ILE A 314 27.85 6.28 6.32
N ASN A 315 26.91 6.29 5.40
CA ASN A 315 26.92 7.18 4.26
C ASN A 315 26.11 8.45 4.58
N ILE A 316 26.69 9.61 4.37
CA ILE A 316 25.97 10.89 4.46
C ILE A 316 25.49 11.26 3.07
N ILE A 317 24.21 11.57 2.93
CA ILE A 317 23.56 11.97 1.69
C ILE A 317 22.92 13.33 1.91
N VAL A 318 23.36 14.33 1.15
CA VAL A 318 22.74 15.66 1.16
C VAL A 318 21.73 15.72 0.03
N ARG A 319 20.51 16.13 0.35
CA ARG A 319 19.41 16.32 -0.59
C ARG A 319 18.88 17.76 -0.55
N TYR A 320 18.51 18.24 -1.73
CA TYR A 320 17.94 19.57 -1.94
C TYR A 320 16.55 19.46 -2.56
#